data_2fbd13e10701e037a364e42ec69b3392
#
_entry.id   2fbd13e10701e037a364e42ec69b3392
#
_cell.length_a   1.000
_cell.length_b   1.000
_cell.length_c   1.000
_cell.angle_alpha   90.00
_cell.angle_beta   90.00
_cell.angle_gamma   90.00
#
_symmetry.space_group_name_H-M   'P 1'
#
loop_
_entity.id
_entity.type
_entity.pdbx_description
1 polymer ?
#
loop_
_entity_poly.entity_id
_entity_poly.type
_entity_poly.pdbx_seq_one_letter_code
_entity_poly.pdbx_strand_id
1 'polypeptide(L)'
;IKNRVVMPPMMLGFGQFNGCPTKEMMDYYEERAIGGAGLIITEITRVDDFSGASAFAQLAISHDYHIKPLAEMISRVHSHGCKMFIQLHHPGRQNLGLLMGTVPVSIGAERIMGKLYDKMFYKVAPAGKMLMQKDLVLRTFSPSKCDRAYSAESLNREMSVKEIKKIISEFINGAVRAQKAGADGVELHAAHGYLIHQFLSPYTNTRNEEYGGSFDKRMKFLIDIINGIK
;
A
#
# COMPACT_ATOMS: atom_id res chain seq x y z
N ILE A 1 -22.32 -12.61 4.39
CA ILE A 1 -22.67 -11.51 3.47
C ILE A 1 -24.09 -11.65 2.99
N LYS A 2 -24.80 -10.52 2.82
CA LYS A 2 -26.22 -10.50 2.45
C LYS A 2 -26.52 -10.99 1.02
N ASN A 3 -25.53 -10.94 0.13
CA ASN A 3 -25.60 -11.42 -1.26
C ASN A 3 -24.18 -11.66 -1.81
N ARG A 4 -24.07 -12.05 -3.08
CA ARG A 4 -22.79 -12.35 -3.76
C ARG A 4 -22.23 -11.18 -4.58
N VAL A 5 -22.79 -9.98 -4.42
CA VAL A 5 -22.27 -8.77 -5.10
C VAL A 5 -21.10 -8.23 -4.29
N VAL A 6 -19.93 -8.24 -4.88
CA VAL A 6 -18.68 -7.74 -4.28
C VAL A 6 -18.16 -6.56 -5.08
N MET A 7 -17.92 -5.43 -4.43
CA MET A 7 -17.19 -4.33 -5.03
C MET A 7 -15.68 -4.64 -4.91
N PRO A 8 -14.98 -4.84 -6.04
CA PRO A 8 -13.55 -5.09 -6.03
C PRO A 8 -12.75 -3.82 -5.66
N PRO A 9 -11.49 -3.97 -5.23
CA PRO A 9 -10.64 -2.84 -4.89
C PRO A 9 -10.31 -1.99 -6.13
N MET A 10 -10.49 -0.68 -6.01
CA MET A 10 -10.13 0.29 -7.04
C MET A 10 -9.48 1.52 -6.39
N MET A 11 -8.36 1.96 -6.91
CA MET A 11 -7.70 3.18 -6.45
C MET A 11 -8.59 4.39 -6.71
N LEU A 12 -8.98 5.10 -5.65
CA LEU A 12 -9.82 6.30 -5.69
C LEU A 12 -8.99 7.59 -5.66
N GLY A 13 -7.93 7.59 -4.85
CA GLY A 13 -7.13 8.79 -4.64
C GLY A 13 -7.87 9.88 -3.85
N PHE A 14 -8.82 9.51 -3.00
CA PHE A 14 -9.62 10.41 -2.17
C PHE A 14 -9.16 10.44 -0.71
N GLY A 15 -8.04 9.80 -0.37
CA GLY A 15 -7.48 9.85 0.96
C GLY A 15 -6.84 11.19 1.27
N GLN A 16 -6.59 11.44 2.56
CA GLN A 16 -5.72 12.53 3.00
C GLN A 16 -4.25 12.19 2.72
N PHE A 17 -3.36 13.18 2.75
CA PHE A 17 -1.91 12.93 2.58
C PHE A 17 -1.34 11.94 3.61
N ASN A 18 -1.86 11.96 4.84
CA ASN A 18 -1.48 11.02 5.89
C ASN A 18 -2.08 9.63 5.69
N GLY A 19 -2.94 9.44 4.68
CA GLY A 19 -3.59 8.16 4.38
C GLY A 19 -4.88 7.91 5.15
N CYS A 20 -5.40 8.87 5.91
CA CYS A 20 -6.73 8.75 6.49
C CYS A 20 -7.81 8.90 5.40
N PRO A 21 -8.96 8.23 5.51
CA PRO A 21 -10.08 8.46 4.60
C PRO A 21 -10.62 9.88 4.76
N THR A 22 -11.01 10.49 3.65
CA THR A 22 -11.77 11.75 3.64
C THR A 22 -13.27 11.48 3.73
N LYS A 23 -14.06 12.54 3.93
CA LYS A 23 -15.52 12.42 3.85
C LYS A 23 -15.97 11.92 2.48
N GLU A 24 -15.36 12.42 1.42
CA GLU A 24 -15.67 12.00 0.03
C GLU A 24 -15.40 10.51 -0.18
N MET A 25 -14.32 9.97 0.38
CA MET A 25 -14.04 8.53 0.32
C MET A 25 -15.08 7.72 1.11
N MET A 26 -15.45 8.19 2.30
CA MET A 26 -16.46 7.53 3.12
C MET A 26 -17.83 7.54 2.42
N ASP A 27 -18.24 8.67 1.86
CA ASP A 27 -19.48 8.81 1.08
C ASP A 27 -19.46 7.89 -0.13
N TYR A 28 -18.33 7.80 -0.83
CA TYR A 28 -18.17 6.92 -1.97
C TYR A 28 -18.41 5.45 -1.63
N TYR A 29 -17.87 4.93 -0.54
CA TYR A 29 -18.09 3.53 -0.13
C TYR A 29 -19.48 3.32 0.43
N GLU A 30 -20.03 4.28 1.18
CA GLU A 30 -21.37 4.23 1.73
C GLU A 30 -22.44 4.13 0.62
N GLU A 31 -22.32 4.94 -0.45
CA GLU A 31 -23.23 4.89 -1.61
C GLU A 31 -23.28 3.49 -2.26
N ARG A 32 -22.16 2.75 -2.29
CA ARG A 32 -22.13 1.37 -2.82
C ARG A 32 -22.80 0.40 -1.86
N ALA A 33 -22.68 0.63 -0.56
CA ALA A 33 -23.38 -0.15 0.46
C ALA A 33 -24.91 0.08 0.42
N ILE A 34 -25.34 1.35 0.25
CA ILE A 34 -26.74 1.74 -0.01
C ILE A 34 -27.24 1.07 -1.30
N GLY A 35 -26.42 1.07 -2.36
CA GLY A 35 -26.74 0.41 -3.63
C GLY A 35 -26.85 -1.11 -3.57
N GLY A 36 -26.60 -1.72 -2.41
CA GLY A 36 -26.90 -3.13 -2.16
C GLY A 36 -25.69 -4.08 -2.23
N ALA A 37 -24.45 -3.59 -2.33
CA ALA A 37 -23.27 -4.45 -2.27
C ALA A 37 -23.27 -5.31 -1.00
N GLY A 38 -22.90 -6.60 -1.11
CA GLY A 38 -22.77 -7.51 0.03
C GLY A 38 -21.43 -7.42 0.72
N LEU A 39 -20.39 -7.09 -0.05
CA LEU A 39 -19.02 -6.87 0.42
C LEU A 39 -18.38 -5.74 -0.39
N ILE A 40 -17.65 -4.88 0.28
CA ILE A 40 -16.77 -3.88 -0.33
C ILE A 40 -15.35 -4.19 0.08
N ILE A 41 -14.41 -4.20 -0.89
CA ILE A 41 -12.97 -4.25 -0.62
C ILE A 41 -12.43 -2.85 -0.89
N THR A 42 -11.69 -2.27 0.07
CA THR A 42 -11.14 -0.91 -0.07
C THR A 42 -10.14 -0.84 -1.22
N GLU A 43 -9.82 0.38 -1.66
CA GLU A 43 -8.65 0.62 -2.49
C GLU A 43 -7.38 0.07 -1.84
N ILE A 44 -6.28 0.01 -2.62
CA ILE A 44 -4.97 -0.37 -2.10
C ILE A 44 -4.61 0.48 -0.87
N THR A 45 -4.46 -0.19 0.29
CA THR A 45 -4.19 0.44 1.58
C THR A 45 -2.76 0.13 1.98
N ARG A 46 -1.87 1.15 1.99
CA ARG A 46 -0.46 0.94 2.26
C ARG A 46 -0.20 0.54 3.70
N VAL A 47 0.69 -0.43 3.87
CA VAL A 47 1.09 -0.95 5.20
C VAL A 47 2.34 -0.27 5.75
N ASP A 48 3.12 0.41 4.90
CA ASP A 48 4.34 1.15 5.27
C ASP A 48 4.35 2.51 4.57
N ASP A 49 4.58 3.59 5.30
CA ASP A 49 4.58 4.94 4.74
C ASP A 49 5.85 5.25 3.96
N PHE A 50 6.98 4.67 4.39
CA PHE A 50 8.27 4.99 3.83
C PHE A 50 8.49 4.38 2.44
N SER A 51 8.18 3.10 2.28
CA SER A 51 8.40 2.38 1.02
C SER A 51 7.11 1.89 0.36
N GLY A 52 5.97 2.02 1.05
CA GLY A 52 4.69 1.45 0.65
C GLY A 52 3.74 2.41 -0.06
N ALA A 53 4.08 3.69 -0.20
CA ALA A 53 3.21 4.66 -0.86
C ALA A 53 3.27 4.54 -2.39
N SER A 54 2.16 4.16 -3.03
CA SER A 54 2.05 4.03 -4.49
C SER A 54 1.62 5.31 -5.17
N ALA A 55 0.80 6.12 -4.51
CA ALA A 55 0.21 7.33 -5.06
C ALA A 55 -0.08 8.36 -3.99
N PHE A 56 -0.40 9.59 -4.43
CA PHE A 56 -0.98 10.61 -3.56
C PHE A 56 -2.34 10.16 -3.05
N ALA A 57 -2.70 10.66 -1.86
CA ALA A 57 -4.03 10.46 -1.32
C ALA A 57 -4.46 8.97 -1.27
N GLN A 58 -3.48 8.07 -1.22
CA GLN A 58 -3.69 6.65 -1.03
C GLN A 58 -4.05 6.35 0.41
N LEU A 59 -5.05 5.51 0.63
CA LEU A 59 -5.41 5.01 1.95
C LEU A 59 -4.22 4.32 2.64
N ALA A 60 -4.13 4.43 3.97
CA ALA A 60 -3.07 3.84 4.76
C ALA A 60 -3.59 3.16 6.04
N ILE A 61 -2.78 2.19 6.50
CA ILE A 61 -3.00 1.47 7.76
C ILE A 61 -1.67 1.22 8.51
N SER A 62 -0.66 2.02 8.17
CA SER A 62 0.71 1.92 8.68
C SER A 62 0.87 2.32 10.15
N HIS A 63 -0.06 3.10 10.71
CA HIS A 63 -0.01 3.61 12.08
C HIS A 63 -1.33 3.47 12.82
N ASP A 64 -1.29 3.46 14.15
CA ASP A 64 -2.48 3.30 14.99
C ASP A 64 -3.46 4.47 14.88
N TYR A 65 -3.00 5.67 14.50
CA TYR A 65 -3.90 6.82 14.28
C TYR A 65 -4.86 6.62 13.10
N HIS A 66 -4.59 5.68 12.19
CA HIS A 66 -5.51 5.31 11.11
C HIS A 66 -6.72 4.52 11.60
N ILE A 67 -6.62 3.83 12.77
CA ILE A 67 -7.68 2.94 13.27
C ILE A 67 -9.01 3.68 13.40
N LYS A 68 -9.03 4.84 14.07
CA LYS A 68 -10.27 5.57 14.32
C LYS A 68 -10.96 6.08 13.05
N PRO A 69 -10.26 6.73 12.09
CA PRO A 69 -10.89 7.14 10.83
C PRO A 69 -11.36 5.96 9.97
N LEU A 70 -10.62 4.85 9.97
CA LEU A 70 -11.03 3.63 9.28
C LEU A 70 -12.27 3.02 9.94
N ALA A 71 -12.35 2.99 11.26
CA ALA A 71 -13.52 2.50 11.99
C ALA A 71 -14.79 3.31 11.65
N GLU A 72 -14.68 4.63 11.51
CA GLU A 72 -15.79 5.47 11.07
C GLU A 72 -16.27 5.08 9.66
N MET A 73 -15.36 4.94 8.71
CA MET A 73 -15.68 4.51 7.34
C MET A 73 -16.36 3.13 7.32
N ILE A 74 -15.81 2.16 8.06
CA ILE A 74 -16.33 0.80 8.17
C ILE A 74 -17.73 0.80 8.79
N SER A 75 -17.93 1.57 9.88
CA SER A 75 -19.23 1.69 10.56
C SER A 75 -20.33 2.23 9.64
N ARG A 76 -20.02 3.21 8.79
CA ARG A 76 -20.95 3.74 7.79
C ARG A 76 -21.38 2.65 6.79
N VAL A 77 -20.42 1.87 6.28
CA VAL A 77 -20.72 0.75 5.37
C VAL A 77 -21.53 -0.34 6.07
N HIS A 78 -21.19 -0.67 7.32
CA HIS A 78 -21.91 -1.67 8.12
C HIS A 78 -23.36 -1.27 8.42
N SER A 79 -23.67 0.04 8.58
CA SER A 79 -25.03 0.51 8.84
C SER A 79 -26.02 0.13 7.75
N HIS A 80 -25.54 -0.20 6.54
CA HIS A 80 -26.32 -0.67 5.41
C HIS A 80 -26.26 -2.21 5.20
N GLY A 81 -25.75 -2.96 6.21
CA GLY A 81 -25.66 -4.42 6.15
C GLY A 81 -24.62 -4.93 5.14
N CYS A 82 -23.71 -4.09 4.69
CA CYS A 82 -22.60 -4.45 3.81
C CYS A 82 -21.34 -4.76 4.65
N LYS A 83 -20.59 -5.79 4.26
CA LYS A 83 -19.29 -6.13 4.86
C LYS A 83 -18.17 -5.33 4.22
N MET A 84 -17.07 -5.12 4.96
CA MET A 84 -15.92 -4.39 4.45
C MET A 84 -14.60 -5.08 4.76
N PHE A 85 -13.79 -5.31 3.69
CA PHE A 85 -12.42 -5.78 3.79
C PHE A 85 -11.45 -4.65 3.47
N ILE A 86 -10.27 -4.67 4.11
CA ILE A 86 -9.18 -3.75 3.80
C ILE A 86 -8.18 -4.48 2.89
N GLN A 87 -7.88 -3.92 1.70
CA GLN A 87 -6.83 -4.47 0.83
C GLN A 87 -5.45 -3.98 1.27
N LEU A 88 -4.65 -4.86 1.89
CA LEU A 88 -3.28 -4.55 2.31
C LEU A 88 -2.32 -4.56 1.11
N HIS A 89 -1.49 -3.53 1.02
CA HIS A 89 -0.70 -3.27 -0.17
C HIS A 89 0.71 -2.76 0.13
N HIS A 90 1.66 -3.18 -0.73
CA HIS A 90 3.00 -2.60 -0.85
C HIS A 90 3.45 -2.66 -2.32
N PRO A 91 3.82 -1.52 -2.95
CA PRO A 91 4.10 -1.46 -4.40
C PRO A 91 5.41 -2.15 -4.82
N GLY A 92 6.34 -2.34 -3.89
CA GLY A 92 7.66 -2.84 -4.23
C GLY A 92 8.38 -1.90 -5.21
N ARG A 93 8.88 -2.42 -6.31
CA ARG A 93 9.57 -1.65 -7.37
C ARG A 93 8.67 -0.63 -8.09
N GLN A 94 7.35 -0.79 -7.99
CA GLN A 94 6.37 0.08 -8.64
C GLN A 94 5.98 1.28 -7.76
N ASN A 95 6.83 1.71 -6.85
CA ASN A 95 6.56 2.82 -5.96
C ASN A 95 6.61 4.17 -6.70
N LEU A 96 5.48 4.61 -7.23
CA LEU A 96 5.31 5.92 -7.86
C LEU A 96 5.36 7.06 -6.84
N GLY A 97 4.89 6.82 -5.62
CA GLY A 97 4.92 7.79 -4.54
C GLY A 97 6.35 8.24 -4.23
N LEU A 98 7.30 7.31 -4.21
CA LEU A 98 8.71 7.62 -4.04
C LEU A 98 9.28 8.42 -5.22
N LEU A 99 8.94 8.00 -6.44
CA LEU A 99 9.37 8.66 -7.68
C LEU A 99 8.81 10.09 -7.80
N MET A 100 7.65 10.34 -7.22
CA MET A 100 6.97 11.65 -7.25
C MET A 100 7.28 12.51 -6.02
N GLY A 101 8.19 12.07 -5.12
CA GLY A 101 8.60 12.83 -3.94
C GLY A 101 7.56 12.89 -2.81
N THR A 102 6.59 11.96 -2.78
CA THR A 102 5.51 11.94 -1.78
C THR A 102 5.90 11.37 -0.43
N VAL A 103 6.97 10.59 -0.38
CA VAL A 103 7.43 9.91 0.84
C VAL A 103 7.90 10.86 1.94
N PRO A 104 8.61 11.98 1.67
CA PRO A 104 9.00 12.93 2.72
C PRO A 104 7.82 13.66 3.33
N VAL A 105 6.67 13.71 2.66
CA VAL A 105 5.49 14.49 3.08
C VAL A 105 4.69 13.77 4.15
N SER A 106 4.69 12.43 4.14
CA SER A 106 3.94 11.64 5.12
C SER A 106 4.56 11.62 6.52
N ILE A 107 5.80 12.08 6.68
CA ILE A 107 6.55 12.03 7.96
C ILE A 107 6.49 13.38 8.71
N GLY A 108 5.32 13.99 8.84
CA GLY A 108 5.11 15.10 9.76
C GLY A 108 5.17 16.52 9.18
N ALA A 109 5.21 16.67 7.86
CA ALA A 109 5.22 17.99 7.19
C ALA A 109 3.83 18.48 6.76
N GLU A 110 2.77 17.86 7.24
CA GLU A 110 1.37 18.12 6.84
C GLU A 110 0.96 19.59 6.86
N ARG A 111 1.48 20.38 7.79
CA ARG A 111 1.08 21.78 7.98
C ARG A 111 1.80 22.76 7.05
N ILE A 112 3.00 22.43 6.59
CA ILE A 112 3.86 23.34 5.81
C ILE A 112 3.74 23.04 4.31
N MET A 113 3.52 21.79 3.93
CA MET A 113 3.60 21.33 2.55
C MET A 113 2.30 21.46 1.75
N GLY A 114 1.11 21.44 2.39
CA GLY A 114 -0.16 21.56 1.66
C GLY A 114 -0.26 22.84 0.81
N LYS A 115 0.29 23.96 1.30
CA LYS A 115 0.34 25.24 0.55
C LYS A 115 1.56 25.36 -0.38
N LEU A 116 2.64 24.63 -0.09
CA LEU A 116 3.86 24.63 -0.91
C LEU A 116 3.77 23.62 -2.05
N TYR A 117 2.99 22.59 -1.87
CA TYR A 117 2.90 21.43 -2.75
C TYR A 117 2.37 21.79 -4.14
N ASP A 118 1.28 22.58 -4.21
CA ASP A 118 0.72 23.05 -5.48
C ASP A 118 1.71 23.89 -6.30
N LYS A 119 2.61 24.59 -5.63
CA LYS A 119 3.69 25.36 -6.28
C LYS A 119 4.94 24.52 -6.59
N MET A 120 5.20 23.48 -5.82
CA MET A 120 6.42 22.65 -5.93
C MET A 120 6.26 21.47 -6.88
N PHE A 121 5.05 20.94 -7.07
CA PHE A 121 4.82 19.75 -7.88
C PHE A 121 5.43 19.87 -9.29
N TYR A 122 5.28 21.02 -9.92
CA TYR A 122 5.87 21.29 -11.24
C TYR A 122 7.38 21.62 -11.22
N LYS A 123 7.95 21.99 -10.06
CA LYS A 123 9.37 22.37 -9.94
C LYS A 123 10.26 21.28 -9.34
N VAL A 124 9.71 20.35 -8.57
CA VAL A 124 10.47 19.32 -7.81
C VAL A 124 10.71 18.06 -8.64
N ALA A 125 9.90 17.77 -9.67
CA ALA A 125 10.13 16.62 -10.52
C ALA A 125 11.57 16.57 -11.10
N PRO A 126 12.16 17.68 -11.59
CA PRO A 126 13.57 17.72 -12.02
C PRO A 126 14.57 17.59 -10.85
N ALA A 127 14.29 18.24 -9.71
CA ALA A 127 15.16 18.19 -8.54
C ALA A 127 15.13 16.81 -7.83
N GLY A 128 13.95 16.18 -7.77
CA GLY A 128 13.80 14.81 -7.32
C GLY A 128 14.60 13.82 -8.18
N LYS A 129 14.55 14.02 -9.50
CA LYS A 129 15.33 13.23 -10.46
C LYS A 129 16.86 13.41 -10.27
N MET A 130 17.29 14.63 -9.97
CA MET A 130 18.70 14.98 -9.72
C MET A 130 19.20 14.44 -8.36
N LEU A 131 18.37 14.46 -7.32
CA LEU A 131 18.66 13.86 -6.03
C LEU A 131 18.75 12.34 -6.13
N MET A 132 17.91 11.74 -6.96
CA MET A 132 17.91 10.30 -7.23
C MET A 132 19.17 9.83 -7.97
N GLN A 133 19.75 10.65 -8.86
CA GLN A 133 20.98 10.34 -9.58
C GLN A 133 22.24 10.35 -8.68
N LYS A 134 22.18 10.97 -7.51
CA LYS A 134 23.35 11.14 -6.60
C LYS A 134 23.40 10.11 -5.47
N ASP A 135 22.75 8.96 -5.57
CA ASP A 135 22.67 7.93 -4.51
C ASP A 135 22.17 8.42 -3.14
N LEU A 136 21.70 9.66 -3.05
CA LEU A 136 21.24 10.28 -1.80
C LEU A 136 19.80 9.96 -1.47
N VAL A 137 19.05 9.26 -2.33
CA VAL A 137 17.61 9.12 -2.21
C VAL A 137 17.14 7.69 -2.33
N LEU A 138 16.19 7.42 -1.49
CA LEU A 138 15.28 6.31 -1.32
C LEU A 138 15.06 5.49 -2.60
N ARG A 139 15.74 4.35 -2.71
CA ARG A 139 15.53 3.39 -3.78
C ARG A 139 14.26 2.59 -3.49
N THR A 140 13.49 2.30 -4.53
CA THR A 140 12.35 1.39 -4.40
C THR A 140 12.83 -0.01 -3.99
N PHE A 141 12.04 -0.72 -3.22
CA PHE A 141 12.34 -2.07 -2.75
C PHE A 141 11.91 -3.11 -3.77
N SER A 142 12.74 -4.12 -3.96
CA SER A 142 12.47 -5.26 -4.83
C SER A 142 13.02 -6.54 -4.20
N PRO A 143 12.47 -7.72 -4.50
CA PRO A 143 13.08 -8.99 -4.09
C PRO A 143 14.52 -9.10 -4.55
N SER A 144 14.81 -8.70 -5.80
CA SER A 144 16.14 -8.67 -6.39
C SER A 144 16.32 -7.39 -7.18
N LYS A 145 17.57 -7.04 -7.51
CA LYS A 145 17.83 -5.93 -8.43
C LYS A 145 17.29 -6.31 -9.81
N CYS A 146 16.35 -5.56 -10.31
CA CYS A 146 15.71 -5.79 -11.60
C CYS A 146 15.32 -4.47 -12.25
N ASP A 147 14.95 -4.49 -13.51
CA ASP A 147 14.49 -3.30 -14.22
C ASP A 147 13.24 -2.70 -13.58
N ARG A 148 13.09 -1.38 -13.76
CA ARG A 148 11.91 -0.69 -13.28
C ARG A 148 10.65 -1.05 -14.04
N ALA A 149 9.51 -0.92 -13.37
CA ALA A 149 8.21 -1.06 -14.01
C ALA A 149 7.90 0.05 -15.01
N TYR A 150 8.44 1.27 -14.80
CA TYR A 150 7.99 2.48 -15.53
C TYR A 150 9.10 3.32 -16.17
N SER A 151 10.37 2.96 -16.03
CA SER A 151 11.47 3.65 -16.71
C SER A 151 12.70 2.78 -16.85
N ALA A 152 13.56 3.11 -17.84
CA ALA A 152 14.77 2.35 -18.17
C ALA A 152 15.87 2.44 -17.10
N GLU A 153 15.84 3.42 -16.21
CA GLU A 153 16.85 3.57 -15.15
C GLU A 153 16.42 2.89 -13.86
N SER A 154 17.11 1.85 -13.46
CA SER A 154 16.84 1.11 -12.23
C SER A 154 17.25 1.89 -10.99
N LEU A 155 16.29 2.40 -10.23
CA LEU A 155 16.48 2.90 -8.86
C LEU A 155 15.98 1.90 -7.81
N ASN A 156 15.63 0.69 -8.20
CA ASN A 156 15.31 -0.33 -7.23
C ASN A 156 16.59 -0.96 -6.67
N ARG A 157 16.49 -1.40 -5.45
CA ARG A 157 17.51 -2.21 -4.80
C ARG A 157 16.91 -3.48 -4.22
N GLU A 158 17.75 -4.47 -4.15
CA GLU A 158 17.39 -5.71 -3.47
C GLU A 158 17.17 -5.46 -1.97
N MET A 159 16.10 -6.05 -1.43
CA MET A 159 15.82 -6.03 0.01
C MET A 159 16.75 -6.97 0.75
N SER A 160 17.30 -6.53 1.86
CA SER A 160 17.92 -7.45 2.83
C SER A 160 16.85 -8.33 3.50
N VAL A 161 17.26 -9.50 4.01
CA VAL A 161 16.34 -10.38 4.78
C VAL A 161 15.73 -9.64 5.99
N LYS A 162 16.46 -8.73 6.61
CA LYS A 162 15.94 -7.90 7.71
C LYS A 162 14.79 -7.00 7.24
N GLU A 163 14.91 -6.39 6.07
CA GLU A 163 13.84 -5.56 5.48
C GLU A 163 12.65 -6.39 5.04
N ILE A 164 12.89 -7.58 4.47
CA ILE A 164 11.81 -8.53 4.15
C ILE A 164 10.99 -8.85 5.41
N LYS A 165 11.65 -9.24 6.50
CA LYS A 165 10.99 -9.53 7.78
C LYS A 165 10.28 -8.32 8.37
N LYS A 166 10.84 -7.11 8.22
CA LYS A 166 10.17 -5.86 8.61
C LYS A 166 8.87 -5.68 7.83
N ILE A 167 8.89 -5.79 6.50
CA ILE A 167 7.68 -5.59 5.70
C ILE A 167 6.62 -6.68 5.97
N ILE A 168 7.02 -7.93 6.20
CA ILE A 168 6.10 -8.97 6.69
C ILE A 168 5.39 -8.51 7.97
N SER A 169 6.15 -7.98 8.94
CA SER A 169 5.57 -7.45 10.18
C SER A 169 4.63 -6.27 9.94
N GLU A 170 4.89 -5.40 8.95
CA GLU A 170 3.99 -4.29 8.63
C GLU A 170 2.65 -4.79 8.02
N PHE A 171 2.67 -5.84 7.20
CA PHE A 171 1.43 -6.49 6.73
C PHE A 171 0.63 -7.07 7.90
N ILE A 172 1.29 -7.78 8.83
CA ILE A 172 0.66 -8.35 10.02
C ILE A 172 0.06 -7.25 10.90
N ASN A 173 0.83 -6.19 11.18
CA ASN A 173 0.37 -5.03 11.94
C ASN A 173 -0.80 -4.32 11.26
N GLY A 174 -0.78 -4.23 9.92
CA GLY A 174 -1.89 -3.71 9.13
C GLY A 174 -3.17 -4.52 9.34
N ALA A 175 -3.08 -5.84 9.33
CA ALA A 175 -4.22 -6.72 9.59
C ALA A 175 -4.76 -6.57 11.03
N VAL A 176 -3.87 -6.46 12.03
CA VAL A 176 -4.26 -6.18 13.42
C VAL A 176 -5.00 -4.84 13.55
N ARG A 177 -4.52 -3.80 12.85
CA ARG A 177 -5.20 -2.49 12.83
C ARG A 177 -6.55 -2.56 12.12
N ALA A 178 -6.66 -3.32 11.02
CA ALA A 178 -7.93 -3.55 10.32
C ALA A 178 -8.95 -4.23 11.25
N GLN A 179 -8.53 -5.25 11.99
CA GLN A 179 -9.36 -5.91 13.00
C GLN A 179 -9.81 -4.92 14.09
N LYS A 180 -8.89 -4.11 14.63
CA LYS A 180 -9.21 -3.07 15.64
C LYS A 180 -10.14 -1.99 15.10
N ALA A 181 -10.10 -1.70 13.80
CA ALA A 181 -11.01 -0.78 13.15
C ALA A 181 -12.39 -1.40 12.86
N GLY A 182 -12.58 -2.70 13.11
CA GLY A 182 -13.84 -3.41 12.89
C GLY A 182 -14.05 -3.94 11.48
N ALA A 183 -12.99 -4.04 10.67
CA ALA A 183 -13.07 -4.68 9.35
C ALA A 183 -13.43 -6.16 9.49
N ASP A 184 -14.24 -6.68 8.55
CA ASP A 184 -14.63 -8.08 8.53
C ASP A 184 -13.53 -9.02 8.02
N GLY A 185 -12.49 -8.46 7.42
CA GLY A 185 -11.32 -9.19 6.96
C GLY A 185 -10.33 -8.30 6.25
N VAL A 186 -9.25 -8.92 5.77
CA VAL A 186 -8.24 -8.28 4.93
C VAL A 186 -8.05 -9.05 3.64
N GLU A 187 -7.71 -8.34 2.57
CA GLU A 187 -7.25 -8.92 1.31
C GLU A 187 -5.77 -8.58 1.12
N LEU A 188 -4.98 -9.56 0.74
CA LEU A 188 -3.57 -9.35 0.39
C LEU A 188 -3.44 -9.09 -1.10
N HIS A 189 -2.94 -7.90 -1.49
CA HIS A 189 -2.71 -7.60 -2.90
C HIS A 189 -1.50 -8.36 -3.45
N ALA A 190 -1.71 -9.58 -3.92
CA ALA A 190 -0.69 -10.48 -4.43
C ALA A 190 -0.59 -10.50 -5.98
N ALA A 191 -1.11 -9.48 -6.64
CA ALA A 191 -1.21 -9.40 -8.11
C ALA A 191 -0.53 -8.14 -8.68
N HIS A 192 -0.71 -7.89 -9.97
CA HIS A 192 -0.37 -6.69 -10.74
C HIS A 192 1.11 -6.28 -10.69
N GLY A 193 2.01 -7.19 -10.35
CA GLY A 193 3.45 -6.89 -10.29
C GLY A 193 3.86 -6.08 -9.06
N TYR A 194 3.03 -6.01 -8.01
CA TYR A 194 3.38 -5.41 -6.73
C TYR A 194 4.21 -6.35 -5.85
N LEU A 195 4.63 -5.95 -4.67
CA LEU A 195 5.70 -6.60 -3.91
C LEU A 195 5.48 -8.11 -3.71
N ILE A 196 4.29 -8.54 -3.29
CA ILE A 196 4.01 -9.99 -3.12
C ILE A 196 4.16 -10.72 -4.45
N HIS A 197 3.57 -10.19 -5.53
CA HIS A 197 3.73 -10.78 -6.88
C HIS A 197 5.19 -10.77 -7.35
N GLN A 198 5.97 -9.74 -7.00
CA GLN A 198 7.39 -9.68 -7.32
C GLN A 198 8.18 -10.81 -6.64
N PHE A 199 7.84 -11.19 -5.41
CA PHE A 199 8.44 -12.35 -4.74
C PHE A 199 8.07 -13.67 -5.41
N LEU A 200 6.84 -13.81 -5.88
CA LEU A 200 6.35 -15.04 -6.55
C LEU A 200 6.99 -15.26 -7.92
N SER A 201 7.22 -14.19 -8.67
CA SER A 201 7.71 -14.24 -10.05
C SER A 201 9.21 -14.55 -10.13
N PRO A 202 9.64 -15.57 -10.85
CA PRO A 202 11.08 -15.84 -11.07
C PRO A 202 11.76 -14.74 -11.92
N TYR A 203 10.99 -13.92 -12.64
CA TYR A 203 11.51 -12.80 -13.41
C TYR A 203 12.02 -11.66 -12.52
N THR A 204 11.30 -11.35 -11.43
CA THR A 204 11.64 -10.26 -10.52
C THR A 204 12.34 -10.73 -9.25
N ASN A 205 12.31 -12.03 -8.97
CA ASN A 205 12.92 -12.65 -7.81
C ASN A 205 13.97 -13.66 -8.27
N THR A 206 15.20 -13.19 -8.45
CA THR A 206 16.37 -14.00 -8.82
C THR A 206 17.22 -14.39 -7.61
N ARG A 207 16.70 -14.21 -6.38
CA ARG A 207 17.34 -14.65 -5.15
C ARG A 207 17.52 -16.15 -5.13
N ASN A 208 18.57 -16.63 -4.43
CA ASN A 208 18.86 -18.04 -4.29
C ASN A 208 18.78 -18.56 -2.84
N GLU A 209 18.54 -17.64 -1.88
CA GLU A 209 18.43 -17.96 -0.46
C GLU A 209 16.97 -18.13 0.01
N GLU A 210 16.69 -17.80 1.29
CA GLU A 210 15.45 -18.09 2.02
C GLU A 210 14.16 -17.68 1.30
N TYR A 211 14.16 -16.56 0.55
CA TYR A 211 12.98 -15.99 -0.11
C TYR A 211 13.02 -16.06 -1.64
N GLY A 212 13.84 -16.94 -2.23
CA GLY A 212 13.99 -17.06 -3.69
C GLY A 212 14.52 -18.40 -4.15
N GLY A 213 14.70 -18.56 -5.47
CA GLY A 213 15.10 -19.81 -6.09
C GLY A 213 13.91 -20.74 -6.38
N SER A 214 13.67 -21.76 -5.55
CA SER A 214 12.54 -22.68 -5.75
C SER A 214 11.19 -22.01 -5.60
N PHE A 215 10.14 -22.64 -6.14
CA PHE A 215 8.76 -22.15 -6.00
C PHE A 215 8.38 -21.95 -4.53
N ASP A 216 8.65 -22.92 -3.67
CA ASP A 216 8.31 -22.86 -2.25
C ASP A 216 9.00 -21.68 -1.54
N LYS A 217 10.28 -21.45 -1.87
CA LYS A 217 11.01 -20.31 -1.31
C LYS A 217 10.48 -18.96 -1.82
N ARG A 218 10.04 -18.87 -3.08
CA ARG A 218 9.39 -17.66 -3.60
C ARG A 218 8.02 -17.42 -2.94
N MET A 219 7.29 -18.50 -2.63
CA MET A 219 6.01 -18.42 -1.89
C MET A 219 6.18 -18.00 -0.43
N LYS A 220 7.37 -18.20 0.15
CA LYS A 220 7.61 -18.01 1.59
C LYS A 220 7.20 -16.61 2.09
N PHE A 221 7.47 -15.57 1.31
CA PHE A 221 7.07 -14.20 1.69
C PHE A 221 5.56 -14.08 1.94
N LEU A 222 4.76 -14.60 1.03
CA LEU A 222 3.29 -14.61 1.17
C LEU A 222 2.83 -15.52 2.32
N ILE A 223 3.43 -16.70 2.42
CA ILE A 223 3.07 -17.68 3.48
C ILE A 223 3.41 -17.14 4.88
N ASP A 224 4.54 -16.47 5.04
CA ASP A 224 4.92 -15.86 6.33
C ASP A 224 3.94 -14.75 6.73
N ILE A 225 3.45 -13.94 5.78
CA ILE A 225 2.39 -12.95 6.00
C ILE A 225 1.09 -13.64 6.45
N ILE A 226 0.63 -14.65 5.69
CA ILE A 226 -0.63 -15.37 5.98
C ILE A 226 -0.57 -16.02 7.38
N ASN A 227 0.54 -16.67 7.70
CA ASN A 227 0.70 -17.34 9.00
C ASN A 227 0.75 -16.34 10.16
N GLY A 228 1.28 -15.14 9.93
CA GLY A 228 1.30 -14.10 10.96
C GLY A 228 -0.03 -13.38 11.15
N ILE A 229 -0.95 -13.44 10.17
CA ILE A 229 -2.29 -12.83 10.25
C ILE A 229 -3.29 -13.78 10.93
N LYS A 230 -3.12 -15.10 10.79
CA LYS A 230 -3.97 -16.12 11.43
C LYS A 230 -3.83 -16.11 12.94
#